data_449472d4b5f18bcaa39629aec15107c4
#
_entry.id   449472d4b5f18bcaa39629aec15107c4
#
_cell.length_a   1.000
_cell.length_b   1.000
_cell.length_c   1.000
_cell.angle_alpha   90.00
_cell.angle_beta   90.00
_cell.angle_gamma   90.00
#
_symmetry.space_group_name_H-M   'P 1'
#
loop_
_entity.id
_entity.type
_entity.pdbx_description
1 polymer ?
#
loop_
_entity_poly.entity_id
_entity_poly.type
_entity_poly.pdbx_seq_one_letter_code
_entity_poly.pdbx_strand_id
1 'polypeptide(L)'
;MTGDGDSTPMKSYLRRLSVRSNLTAEEQEAILALPGETLSTAAHRDIVRPGQLTTFSCLVVDGLAARFDQLSNGHRQISALHIVGDFCDLHSLAVPEAGWGIQSLTPTVVRLVPHDALRKIISAYPNVAMAFWRDTVVDNSVLAKWLSALGRRDATARFAHLICEMGLRYEHVQLGTRERFAFPITQMQLADVLGMSSVHINRVLQALRGQGVLETRGQVFHILDRRRIEKLADFDDAYLLERKNRTS
;
A
#
# COMPACT_ATOMS: atom_id res chain seq x y z
N MET A 1 -10.03 25.35 18.13
CA MET A 1 -9.98 23.93 18.56
C MET A 1 -9.69 23.09 17.33
N THR A 2 -8.41 22.97 16.95
CA THR A 2 -7.92 22.35 15.72
C THR A 2 -6.69 21.52 16.09
N GLY A 3 -6.87 20.37 16.74
CA GLY A 3 -5.71 19.62 17.24
C GLY A 3 -5.77 18.10 17.14
N ASP A 4 -6.91 17.48 16.90
CA ASP A 4 -7.01 16.01 17.07
C ASP A 4 -7.27 15.21 15.78
N GLY A 5 -7.66 15.85 14.69
CA GLY A 5 -7.88 15.20 13.38
C GLY A 5 -6.60 14.92 12.58
N ASP A 6 -5.51 15.62 12.87
CA ASP A 6 -4.29 15.66 12.04
C ASP A 6 -3.25 14.56 12.39
N SER A 7 -3.39 13.89 13.53
CA SER A 7 -2.42 12.87 13.98
C SER A 7 -2.74 11.43 13.56
N THR A 8 -3.97 11.15 13.12
CA THR A 8 -4.45 9.79 12.80
C THR A 8 -3.67 9.10 11.66
N PRO A 9 -3.35 9.78 10.54
CA PRO A 9 -2.60 9.17 9.44
C PRO A 9 -1.17 8.84 9.81
N MET A 10 -0.50 9.75 10.53
CA MET A 10 0.84 9.50 11.03
C MET A 10 0.85 8.36 12.05
N LYS A 11 -0.21 8.19 12.85
CA LYS A 11 -0.37 7.04 13.75
C LYS A 11 -0.46 5.73 12.96
N SER A 12 -1.18 5.68 11.84
CA SER A 12 -1.27 4.50 10.97
C SER A 12 0.08 4.17 10.35
N TYR A 13 0.82 5.17 9.88
CA TYR A 13 2.19 4.99 9.40
C TYR A 13 3.12 4.50 10.51
N LEU A 14 3.07 5.10 11.69
CA LEU A 14 3.87 4.68 12.84
C LEU A 14 3.60 3.23 13.24
N ARG A 15 2.33 2.80 13.26
CA ARG A 15 1.96 1.39 13.50
C ARG A 15 2.64 0.46 12.50
N ARG A 16 2.58 0.79 11.21
CA ARG A 16 3.22 0.03 10.15
C ARG A 16 4.75 -0.06 10.34
N LEU A 17 5.40 1.05 10.70
CA LEU A 17 6.85 1.04 11.02
C LEU A 17 7.15 0.19 12.24
N SER A 18 6.32 0.25 13.28
CA SER A 18 6.53 -0.47 14.55
C SER A 18 6.41 -1.98 14.42
N VAL A 19 5.69 -2.49 13.41
CA VAL A 19 5.67 -3.93 13.08
C VAL A 19 7.07 -4.42 12.67
N ARG A 20 7.91 -3.54 12.12
CA ARG A 20 9.19 -3.88 11.48
C ARG A 20 10.41 -3.30 12.19
N SER A 21 10.23 -2.30 13.04
CA SER A 21 11.30 -1.52 13.64
C SER A 21 11.02 -1.23 15.10
N ASN A 22 12.07 -1.27 15.95
CA ASN A 22 11.97 -0.76 17.32
C ASN A 22 12.32 0.72 17.29
N LEU A 23 11.34 1.56 17.62
CA LEU A 23 11.48 3.00 17.75
C LEU A 23 11.27 3.39 19.21
N THR A 24 12.12 4.25 19.74
CA THR A 24 11.95 4.84 21.07
C THR A 24 10.74 5.75 21.12
N ALA A 25 10.25 6.11 22.30
CA ALA A 25 9.14 7.05 22.44
C ALA A 25 9.44 8.39 21.77
N GLU A 26 10.67 8.91 21.95
CA GLU A 26 11.12 10.15 21.32
C GLU A 26 11.11 10.09 19.79
N GLU A 27 11.58 8.99 19.20
CA GLU A 27 11.56 8.76 17.76
C GLU A 27 10.13 8.65 17.21
N GLN A 28 9.23 8.03 17.98
CA GLN A 28 7.81 7.93 17.63
C GLN A 28 7.15 9.32 17.66
N GLU A 29 7.41 10.12 18.69
CA GLU A 29 6.91 11.49 18.80
C GLU A 29 7.44 12.36 17.65
N ALA A 30 8.72 12.24 17.30
CA ALA A 30 9.31 12.97 16.19
C ALA A 30 8.65 12.62 14.85
N ILE A 31 8.31 11.34 14.61
CA ILE A 31 7.56 10.90 13.42
C ILE A 31 6.14 11.50 13.42
N LEU A 32 5.45 11.46 14.57
CA LEU A 32 4.09 11.99 14.69
C LEU A 32 4.04 13.52 14.50
N ALA A 33 5.14 14.21 14.85
CA ALA A 33 5.28 15.66 14.71
C ALA A 33 5.70 16.12 13.31
N LEU A 34 5.91 15.20 12.33
CA LEU A 34 6.29 15.60 10.97
C LEU A 34 5.25 16.55 10.37
N PRO A 35 5.66 17.72 9.89
CA PRO A 35 4.77 18.68 9.24
C PRO A 35 4.29 18.15 7.89
N GLY A 36 3.21 18.70 7.38
CA GLY A 36 2.74 18.40 6.02
C GLY A 36 1.43 19.10 5.74
N GLU A 37 1.18 19.36 4.46
CA GLU A 37 -0.05 19.94 3.97
C GLU A 37 -1.00 18.82 3.50
N THR A 38 -2.29 19.00 3.70
CA THR A 38 -3.32 18.05 3.26
C THR A 38 -3.81 18.42 1.88
N LEU A 39 -3.78 17.47 0.96
CA LEU A 39 -4.33 17.58 -0.39
C LEU A 39 -5.47 16.57 -0.56
N SER A 40 -6.68 17.07 -0.84
CA SER A 40 -7.81 16.24 -1.24
C SER A 40 -7.90 16.17 -2.76
N THR A 41 -8.07 14.97 -3.30
CA THR A 41 -8.15 14.74 -4.75
C THR A 41 -9.32 13.83 -5.10
N ALA A 42 -9.97 14.11 -6.22
CA ALA A 42 -11.02 13.23 -6.74
C ALA A 42 -10.41 11.91 -7.26
N ALA A 43 -11.24 10.87 -7.41
CA ALA A 43 -10.81 9.62 -8.03
C ALA A 43 -10.22 9.85 -9.43
N HIS A 44 -9.26 9.02 -9.81
CA HIS A 44 -8.60 9.01 -11.13
C HIS A 44 -7.84 10.31 -11.46
N ARG A 45 -7.28 10.98 -10.44
CA ARG A 45 -6.42 12.16 -10.62
C ARG A 45 -4.99 11.84 -10.23
N ASP A 46 -4.06 12.38 -11.03
CA ASP A 46 -2.65 12.27 -10.72
C ASP A 46 -2.32 13.14 -9.51
N ILE A 47 -1.66 12.55 -8.52
CA ILE A 47 -1.09 13.21 -7.34
C ILE A 47 0.34 13.64 -7.68
N VAL A 48 1.09 12.72 -8.32
CA VAL A 48 2.44 12.98 -8.87
C VAL A 48 2.47 12.46 -10.31
N ARG A 49 3.03 13.25 -11.22
CA ARG A 49 3.20 12.85 -12.62
C ARG A 49 4.60 12.30 -12.88
N PRO A 50 4.76 11.35 -13.82
CA PRO A 50 6.09 10.94 -14.26
C PRO A 50 6.93 12.15 -14.72
N GLY A 51 8.21 12.20 -14.35
CA GLY A 51 9.12 13.31 -14.63
C GLY A 51 8.94 14.55 -13.75
N GLN A 52 7.96 14.58 -12.85
CA GLN A 52 7.76 15.71 -11.95
C GLN A 52 8.88 15.75 -10.90
N LEU A 53 9.49 16.92 -10.71
CA LEU A 53 10.35 17.18 -9.56
C LEU A 53 9.47 17.42 -8.33
N THR A 54 9.67 16.63 -7.27
CA THR A 54 8.94 16.74 -6.01
C THR A 54 9.84 17.28 -4.89
N THR A 55 9.26 18.04 -3.99
CA THR A 55 9.90 18.51 -2.76
C THR A 55 9.25 17.92 -1.51
N PHE A 56 8.38 16.93 -1.70
CA PHE A 56 7.60 16.27 -0.66
C PHE A 56 7.46 14.78 -0.98
N SER A 57 7.11 14.00 0.04
CA SER A 57 6.62 12.63 -0.10
C SER A 57 5.15 12.54 0.31
N CYS A 58 4.38 11.73 -0.41
CA CYS A 58 2.92 11.59 -0.25
C CYS A 58 2.58 10.48 0.75
N LEU A 59 1.96 10.83 1.88
CA LEU A 59 1.36 9.87 2.83
C LEU A 59 -0.15 9.77 2.59
N VAL A 60 -0.69 8.58 2.40
CA VAL A 60 -2.14 8.38 2.26
C VAL A 60 -2.82 8.55 3.62
N VAL A 61 -3.78 9.46 3.68
CA VAL A 61 -4.59 9.81 4.86
C VAL A 61 -5.94 9.11 4.81
N ASP A 62 -6.55 9.09 3.62
CA ASP A 62 -7.84 8.45 3.36
C ASP A 62 -7.90 8.03 1.90
N GLY A 63 -8.69 6.99 1.60
CA GLY A 63 -8.86 6.48 0.26
C GLY A 63 -7.80 5.46 -0.16
N LEU A 64 -7.60 5.35 -1.48
CA LEU A 64 -6.70 4.39 -2.13
C LEU A 64 -5.93 5.09 -3.24
N ALA A 65 -4.62 5.02 -3.20
CA ALA A 65 -3.72 5.50 -4.25
C ALA A 65 -2.96 4.33 -4.91
N ALA A 66 -2.45 4.58 -6.10
CA ALA A 66 -1.66 3.61 -6.84
C ALA A 66 -0.45 4.25 -7.51
N ARG A 67 0.64 3.52 -7.53
CA ARG A 67 1.77 3.79 -8.42
C ARG A 67 1.53 3.10 -9.74
N PHE A 68 1.72 3.82 -10.84
CA PHE A 68 1.46 3.29 -12.17
C PHE A 68 2.51 3.71 -13.18
N ASP A 69 2.66 2.90 -14.21
CA ASP A 69 3.30 3.24 -15.47
C ASP A 69 2.27 3.19 -16.60
N GLN A 70 2.43 4.04 -17.60
CA GLN A 70 1.53 4.12 -18.74
C GLN A 70 2.31 3.93 -20.04
N LEU A 71 1.94 2.89 -20.77
CA LEU A 71 2.52 2.58 -22.06
C LEU A 71 2.02 3.58 -23.14
N SER A 72 2.78 3.72 -24.22
CA SER A 72 2.43 4.61 -25.35
C SER A 72 1.09 4.28 -26.02
N ASN A 73 0.61 3.04 -25.90
CA ASN A 73 -0.72 2.60 -26.38
C ASN A 73 -1.88 2.94 -25.42
N GLY A 74 -1.59 3.65 -24.33
CA GLY A 74 -2.57 4.04 -23.31
C GLY A 74 -2.87 3.00 -22.24
N HIS A 75 -2.36 1.77 -22.36
CA HIS A 75 -2.50 0.76 -21.28
C HIS A 75 -1.72 1.17 -20.04
N ARG A 76 -2.32 0.93 -18.88
CA ARG A 76 -1.70 1.17 -17.59
C ARG A 76 -1.32 -0.15 -16.93
N GLN A 77 -0.20 -0.14 -16.22
CA GLN A 77 0.17 -1.16 -15.26
C GLN A 77 0.27 -0.52 -13.88
N ILE A 78 -0.54 -0.96 -12.95
CA ILE A 78 -0.40 -0.58 -11.55
C ILE A 78 0.69 -1.47 -10.94
N SER A 79 1.73 -0.83 -10.39
CA SER A 79 2.90 -1.49 -9.82
C SER A 79 2.93 -1.45 -8.29
N ALA A 80 2.08 -0.64 -7.66
CA ALA A 80 1.85 -0.65 -6.22
C ALA A 80 0.46 -0.09 -5.88
N LEU A 81 -0.10 -0.55 -4.78
CA LEU A 81 -1.29 0.00 -4.14
C LEU A 81 -0.91 0.58 -2.79
N HIS A 82 -1.40 1.78 -2.49
CA HIS A 82 -1.13 2.48 -1.26
C HIS A 82 -2.43 2.75 -0.51
N ILE A 83 -2.50 2.21 0.71
CA ILE A 83 -3.63 2.37 1.64
C ILE A 83 -3.31 3.42 2.69
N VAL A 84 -4.25 3.74 3.56
CA VAL A 84 -4.06 4.66 4.68
C VAL A 84 -2.83 4.26 5.51
N GLY A 85 -1.94 5.21 5.74
CA GLY A 85 -0.68 5.01 6.44
C GLY A 85 0.49 4.58 5.56
N ASP A 86 0.33 4.50 4.23
CA ASP A 86 1.45 4.25 3.32
C ASP A 86 2.03 5.57 2.79
N PHE A 87 3.36 5.69 2.78
CA PHE A 87 4.02 6.62 1.88
C PHE A 87 4.06 6.03 0.47
N CYS A 88 3.59 6.81 -0.52
CA CYS A 88 3.58 6.37 -1.92
C CYS A 88 4.97 6.43 -2.56
N ASP A 89 5.82 7.31 -2.08
CA ASP A 89 7.04 7.75 -2.76
C ASP A 89 8.16 8.18 -1.80
N LEU A 90 8.32 7.49 -0.68
CA LEU A 90 9.37 7.82 0.30
C LEU A 90 10.79 7.84 -0.34
N HIS A 91 10.99 7.06 -1.42
CA HIS A 91 12.22 7.08 -2.23
C HIS A 91 12.48 8.43 -2.91
N SER A 92 11.46 9.30 -3.09
CA SER A 92 11.61 10.63 -3.69
C SER A 92 12.51 11.55 -2.84
N LEU A 93 12.71 11.21 -1.56
CA LEU A 93 13.68 11.88 -0.71
C LEU A 93 15.11 11.77 -1.25
N ALA A 94 15.45 10.65 -1.89
CA ALA A 94 16.75 10.38 -2.49
C ALA A 94 16.80 10.74 -3.98
N VAL A 95 15.69 10.49 -4.71
CA VAL A 95 15.55 10.75 -6.14
C VAL A 95 14.27 11.56 -6.36
N PRO A 96 14.35 12.92 -6.35
CA PRO A 96 13.19 13.80 -6.40
C PRO A 96 12.43 13.78 -7.72
N GLU A 97 13.06 13.40 -8.82
CA GLU A 97 12.40 13.24 -10.11
C GLU A 97 11.60 11.93 -10.14
N ALA A 98 10.29 12.04 -10.30
CA ALA A 98 9.39 10.89 -10.26
C ALA A 98 9.54 10.03 -11.53
N GLY A 99 10.04 8.80 -11.38
CA GLY A 99 10.17 7.83 -12.47
C GLY A 99 8.84 7.20 -12.92
N TRP A 100 7.76 7.39 -12.14
CA TRP A 100 6.41 6.85 -12.37
C TRP A 100 5.35 7.77 -11.79
N GLY A 101 4.09 7.56 -12.18
CA GLY A 101 2.96 8.33 -11.68
C GLY A 101 2.39 7.77 -10.37
N ILE A 102 1.83 8.67 -9.56
CA ILE A 102 0.97 8.33 -8.42
C ILE A 102 -0.41 8.89 -8.69
N GLN A 103 -1.43 8.03 -8.63
CA GLN A 103 -2.82 8.37 -8.93
C GLN A 103 -3.73 7.97 -7.78
N SER A 104 -4.75 8.78 -7.52
CA SER A 104 -5.89 8.40 -6.67
C SER A 104 -6.79 7.40 -7.41
N LEU A 105 -7.07 6.24 -6.82
CA LEU A 105 -8.02 5.27 -7.36
C LEU A 105 -9.45 5.53 -6.89
N THR A 106 -9.60 6.12 -5.72
CA THR A 106 -10.86 6.61 -5.12
C THR A 106 -10.72 8.10 -4.81
N PRO A 107 -11.77 8.82 -4.37
CA PRO A 107 -11.55 10.08 -3.66
C PRO A 107 -10.53 9.83 -2.55
N THR A 108 -9.43 10.57 -2.56
CA THR A 108 -8.25 10.28 -1.72
C THR A 108 -7.77 11.57 -1.06
N VAL A 109 -7.37 11.45 0.18
CA VAL A 109 -6.70 12.53 0.92
C VAL A 109 -5.27 12.09 1.18
N VAL A 110 -4.30 12.90 0.80
CA VAL A 110 -2.88 12.68 1.10
C VAL A 110 -2.32 13.82 1.93
N ARG A 111 -1.31 13.52 2.74
CA ARG A 111 -0.47 14.49 3.42
C ARG A 111 0.85 14.60 2.68
N LEU A 112 1.19 15.81 2.25
CA LEU A 112 2.43 16.13 1.56
C LEU A 112 3.47 16.50 2.62
N VAL A 113 4.38 15.58 2.92
CA VAL A 113 5.42 15.78 3.94
C VAL A 113 6.67 16.30 3.27
N PRO A 114 7.15 17.53 3.63
CA PRO A 114 8.31 18.14 2.97
C PRO A 114 9.58 17.29 3.11
N HIS A 115 10.36 17.18 2.03
CA HIS A 115 11.64 16.46 2.03
C HIS A 115 12.62 17.03 3.09
N ASP A 116 12.61 18.34 3.32
CA ASP A 116 13.47 18.95 4.32
C ASP A 116 13.13 18.51 5.74
N ALA A 117 11.84 18.29 6.05
CA ALA A 117 11.42 17.73 7.33
C ALA A 117 11.85 16.27 7.46
N LEU A 118 11.69 15.47 6.39
CA LEU A 118 12.16 14.09 6.35
C LEU A 118 13.68 14.00 6.49
N ARG A 119 14.46 14.89 5.83
CA ARG A 119 15.92 14.94 5.99
C ARG A 119 16.34 15.28 7.41
N LYS A 120 15.66 16.24 8.05
CA LYS A 120 15.94 16.64 9.44
C LYS A 120 15.73 15.47 10.41
N ILE A 121 14.61 14.75 10.31
CA ILE A 121 14.32 13.64 11.22
C ILE A 121 15.29 12.46 11.03
N ILE A 122 15.61 12.07 9.79
CA ILE A 122 16.56 10.95 9.56
C ILE A 122 17.99 11.31 9.95
N SER A 123 18.37 12.60 9.92
CA SER A 123 19.67 13.06 10.40
C SER A 123 19.74 13.09 11.92
N ALA A 124 18.65 13.44 12.60
CA ALA A 124 18.57 13.48 14.06
C ALA A 124 18.44 12.06 14.67
N TYR A 125 17.75 11.15 13.99
CA TYR A 125 17.42 9.82 14.51
C TYR A 125 17.81 8.71 13.53
N PRO A 126 19.01 8.11 13.64
CA PRO A 126 19.48 7.07 12.74
C PRO A 126 18.56 5.84 12.68
N ASN A 127 17.88 5.49 13.79
CA ASN A 127 16.92 4.38 13.80
C ASN A 127 15.67 4.69 12.95
N VAL A 128 15.25 5.96 12.89
CA VAL A 128 14.16 6.40 11.99
C VAL A 128 14.61 6.29 10.54
N ALA A 129 15.85 6.66 10.22
CA ALA A 129 16.41 6.46 8.89
C ALA A 129 16.37 4.99 8.48
N MET A 130 16.79 4.10 9.38
CA MET A 130 16.73 2.65 9.13
C MET A 130 15.30 2.11 9.01
N ALA A 131 14.35 2.67 9.76
CA ALA A 131 12.93 2.30 9.65
C ALA A 131 12.34 2.72 8.29
N PHE A 132 12.66 3.92 7.81
CA PHE A 132 12.26 4.41 6.49
C PHE A 132 12.89 3.58 5.37
N TRP A 133 14.16 3.20 5.52
CA TRP A 133 14.81 2.31 4.56
C TRP A 133 14.14 0.95 4.51
N ARG A 134 13.85 0.32 5.66
CA ARG A 134 13.11 -0.95 5.69
C ARG A 134 11.75 -0.84 5.01
N ASP A 135 11.06 0.28 5.19
CA ASP A 135 9.78 0.52 4.52
C ASP A 135 9.92 0.55 3.00
N THR A 136 10.96 1.21 2.48
CA THR A 136 11.30 1.22 1.05
C THR A 136 11.70 -0.17 0.54
N VAL A 137 12.42 -0.96 1.35
CA VAL A 137 12.77 -2.36 1.01
C VAL A 137 11.53 -3.23 0.92
N VAL A 138 10.55 -3.05 1.82
CA VAL A 138 9.27 -3.78 1.74
C VAL A 138 8.51 -3.42 0.49
N ASP A 139 8.44 -2.14 0.14
CA ASP A 139 7.79 -1.68 -1.09
C ASP A 139 8.40 -2.34 -2.34
N ASN A 140 9.73 -2.41 -2.40
CA ASN A 140 10.44 -3.13 -3.45
C ASN A 140 10.20 -4.65 -3.41
N SER A 141 10.09 -5.24 -2.23
CA SER A 141 9.81 -6.68 -2.06
C SER A 141 8.39 -7.03 -2.53
N VAL A 142 7.40 -6.17 -2.27
CA VAL A 142 6.04 -6.28 -2.80
C VAL A 142 6.07 -6.27 -4.33
N LEU A 143 6.77 -5.29 -4.93
CA LEU A 143 6.90 -5.19 -6.39
C LEU A 143 7.55 -6.46 -6.97
N ALA A 144 8.62 -6.98 -6.36
CA ALA A 144 9.27 -8.21 -6.79
C ALA A 144 8.35 -9.45 -6.71
N LYS A 145 7.52 -9.54 -5.66
CA LYS A 145 6.49 -10.60 -5.53
C LYS A 145 5.41 -10.48 -6.60
N TRP A 146 4.94 -9.28 -6.88
CA TRP A 146 3.96 -9.04 -7.95
C TRP A 146 4.53 -9.39 -9.33
N LEU A 147 5.79 -9.01 -9.62
CA LEU A 147 6.47 -9.38 -10.85
C LEU A 147 6.57 -10.90 -11.00
N SER A 148 6.98 -11.60 -9.94
CA SER A 148 7.03 -13.08 -9.93
C SER A 148 5.65 -13.70 -10.14
N ALA A 149 4.62 -13.12 -9.54
CA ALA A 149 3.24 -13.57 -9.71
C ALA A 149 2.75 -13.37 -11.16
N LEU A 150 3.03 -12.20 -11.77
CA LEU A 150 2.69 -11.94 -13.17
C LEU A 150 3.34 -12.94 -14.15
N GLY A 151 4.60 -13.31 -13.89
CA GLY A 151 5.35 -14.18 -14.77
C GLY A 151 5.11 -15.70 -14.58
N ARG A 152 4.61 -16.15 -13.41
CA ARG A 152 4.63 -17.57 -13.05
C ARG A 152 3.33 -18.13 -12.46
N ARG A 153 2.43 -17.28 -11.97
CA ARG A 153 1.17 -17.73 -11.36
C ARG A 153 0.00 -17.62 -12.33
N ASP A 154 -0.95 -18.53 -12.22
CA ASP A 154 -2.22 -18.39 -12.93
C ASP A 154 -3.06 -17.23 -12.37
N ALA A 155 -4.15 -16.90 -13.04
CA ALA A 155 -5.00 -15.76 -12.69
C ALA A 155 -5.60 -15.89 -11.27
N THR A 156 -5.99 -17.09 -10.87
CA THR A 156 -6.58 -17.34 -9.55
C THR A 156 -5.54 -17.17 -8.45
N ALA A 157 -4.35 -17.70 -8.63
CA ALA A 157 -3.24 -17.58 -7.70
C ALA A 157 -2.78 -16.13 -7.56
N ARG A 158 -2.69 -15.37 -8.67
CA ARG A 158 -2.35 -13.92 -8.64
C ARG A 158 -3.38 -13.12 -7.87
N PHE A 159 -4.66 -13.34 -8.15
CA PHE A 159 -5.75 -12.66 -7.47
C PHE A 159 -5.77 -13.03 -5.97
N ALA A 160 -5.69 -14.30 -5.63
CA ALA A 160 -5.66 -14.78 -4.26
C ALA A 160 -4.47 -14.19 -3.47
N HIS A 161 -3.28 -14.10 -4.10
CA HIS A 161 -2.11 -13.49 -3.49
C HIS A 161 -2.33 -12.01 -3.15
N LEU A 162 -2.86 -11.23 -4.09
CA LEU A 162 -3.19 -9.83 -3.85
C LEU A 162 -4.17 -9.67 -2.67
N ILE A 163 -5.22 -10.50 -2.62
CA ILE A 163 -6.23 -10.41 -1.56
C ILE A 163 -5.64 -10.79 -0.19
N CYS A 164 -4.78 -11.82 -0.11
CA CYS A 164 -4.09 -12.17 1.13
C CYS A 164 -3.15 -11.06 1.59
N GLU A 165 -2.38 -10.46 0.68
CA GLU A 165 -1.49 -9.33 0.97
C GLU A 165 -2.28 -8.13 1.49
N MET A 166 -3.35 -7.75 0.79
CA MET A 166 -4.16 -6.59 1.19
C MET A 166 -4.83 -6.81 2.55
N GLY A 167 -5.40 -7.99 2.80
CA GLY A 167 -5.98 -8.32 4.12
C GLY A 167 -4.99 -8.12 5.25
N LEU A 168 -3.75 -8.61 5.07
CA LEU A 168 -2.69 -8.43 6.06
C LEU A 168 -2.31 -6.96 6.24
N ARG A 169 -2.16 -6.19 5.16
CA ARG A 169 -1.82 -4.77 5.22
C ARG A 169 -2.92 -3.94 5.91
N TYR A 170 -4.21 -4.23 5.66
CA TYR A 170 -5.33 -3.59 6.35
C TYR A 170 -5.38 -3.94 7.84
N GLU A 171 -5.02 -5.16 8.22
CA GLU A 171 -4.91 -5.57 9.62
C GLU A 171 -3.81 -4.78 10.36
N HIS A 172 -2.64 -4.57 9.75
CA HIS A 172 -1.52 -3.82 10.34
C HIS A 172 -1.89 -2.37 10.69
N VAL A 173 -2.71 -1.74 9.90
CA VAL A 173 -3.16 -0.37 10.15
C VAL A 173 -4.49 -0.31 10.91
N GLN A 174 -5.03 -1.46 11.34
CA GLN A 174 -6.28 -1.59 12.10
C GLN A 174 -7.51 -1.05 11.36
N LEU A 175 -7.53 -1.17 10.04
CA LEU A 175 -8.67 -0.82 9.18
C LEU A 175 -9.45 -2.05 8.68
N GLY A 176 -9.21 -3.20 9.27
CA GLY A 176 -9.85 -4.48 8.97
C GLY A 176 -9.16 -5.63 9.66
N THR A 177 -9.52 -6.85 9.27
CA THR A 177 -8.81 -8.08 9.62
C THR A 177 -8.32 -8.75 8.35
N ARG A 178 -7.46 -9.76 8.47
CA ARG A 178 -6.99 -10.56 7.31
C ARG A 178 -8.14 -11.15 6.53
N GLU A 179 -9.24 -11.47 7.20
CA GLU A 179 -10.42 -12.10 6.61
C GLU A 179 -11.49 -11.10 6.17
N ARG A 180 -11.48 -9.85 6.70
CA ARG A 180 -12.52 -8.87 6.39
C ARG A 180 -11.96 -7.46 6.35
N PHE A 181 -11.99 -6.84 5.18
CA PHE A 181 -11.50 -5.47 4.97
C PHE A 181 -12.24 -4.79 3.82
N ALA A 182 -12.37 -3.46 3.94
CA ALA A 182 -12.90 -2.63 2.87
C ALA A 182 -11.78 -2.35 1.86
N PHE A 183 -11.96 -2.79 0.62
CA PHE A 183 -11.01 -2.57 -0.45
C PHE A 183 -11.73 -1.97 -1.65
N PRO A 184 -11.81 -0.64 -1.73
CA PRO A 184 -12.62 0.09 -2.71
C PRO A 184 -11.94 0.15 -4.08
N ILE A 185 -11.67 -1.03 -4.64
CA ILE A 185 -11.05 -1.21 -5.95
C ILE A 185 -12.07 -1.74 -6.95
N THR A 186 -12.06 -1.21 -8.17
CA THR A 186 -12.91 -1.69 -9.26
C THR A 186 -12.29 -2.90 -9.97
N GLN A 187 -13.11 -3.66 -10.71
CA GLN A 187 -12.61 -4.78 -11.51
C GLN A 187 -11.63 -4.33 -12.61
N MET A 188 -11.80 -3.12 -13.14
CA MET A 188 -10.87 -2.55 -14.11
C MET A 188 -9.51 -2.23 -13.46
N GLN A 189 -9.51 -1.61 -12.29
CA GLN A 189 -8.28 -1.35 -11.54
C GLN A 189 -7.58 -2.65 -11.10
N LEU A 190 -8.35 -3.68 -10.68
CA LEU A 190 -7.81 -5.02 -10.42
C LEU A 190 -7.16 -5.63 -11.68
N ALA A 191 -7.76 -5.40 -12.85
CA ALA A 191 -7.19 -5.83 -14.11
C ALA A 191 -5.84 -5.16 -14.38
N ASP A 192 -5.73 -3.85 -14.13
CA ASP A 192 -4.48 -3.07 -14.27
C ASP A 192 -3.41 -3.51 -13.26
N VAL A 193 -3.80 -3.94 -12.05
CA VAL A 193 -2.87 -4.50 -11.03
C VAL A 193 -2.36 -5.87 -11.45
N LEU A 194 -3.28 -6.76 -11.90
CA LEU A 194 -3.01 -8.17 -12.08
C LEU A 194 -2.61 -8.54 -13.52
N GLY A 195 -2.54 -7.56 -14.44
CA GLY A 195 -2.16 -7.78 -15.82
C GLY A 195 -3.12 -8.73 -16.55
N MET A 196 -4.44 -8.53 -16.37
CA MET A 196 -5.47 -9.34 -17.02
C MET A 196 -6.69 -8.49 -17.40
N SER A 197 -7.65 -9.04 -18.16
CA SER A 197 -8.88 -8.32 -18.49
C SER A 197 -9.88 -8.32 -17.33
N SER A 198 -10.75 -7.31 -17.27
CA SER A 198 -11.85 -7.22 -16.30
C SER A 198 -12.80 -8.42 -16.37
N VAL A 199 -13.01 -8.97 -17.57
CA VAL A 199 -13.79 -10.20 -17.78
C VAL A 199 -13.14 -11.39 -17.08
N HIS A 200 -11.81 -11.48 -17.15
CA HIS A 200 -11.05 -12.53 -16.47
C HIS A 200 -11.10 -12.38 -14.95
N ILE A 201 -10.98 -11.14 -14.43
CA ILE A 201 -11.18 -10.83 -13.01
C ILE A 201 -12.55 -11.33 -12.53
N ASN A 202 -13.60 -11.02 -13.29
CA ASN A 202 -14.96 -11.44 -12.94
C ASN A 202 -15.08 -12.97 -12.85
N ARG A 203 -14.51 -13.72 -13.80
CA ARG A 203 -14.50 -15.19 -13.78
C ARG A 203 -13.78 -15.74 -12.53
N VAL A 204 -12.63 -15.17 -12.18
CA VAL A 204 -11.88 -15.57 -10.97
C VAL A 204 -12.70 -15.31 -9.71
N LEU A 205 -13.31 -14.13 -9.60
CA LEU A 205 -14.19 -13.80 -8.47
C LEU A 205 -15.38 -14.76 -8.36
N GLN A 206 -16.05 -15.09 -9.45
CA GLN A 206 -17.17 -16.03 -9.46
C GLN A 206 -16.73 -17.43 -9.08
N ALA A 207 -15.57 -17.89 -9.58
CA ALA A 207 -15.03 -19.20 -9.23
C ALA A 207 -14.71 -19.31 -7.73
N LEU A 208 -14.05 -18.29 -7.13
CA LEU A 208 -13.74 -18.27 -5.71
C LEU A 208 -14.99 -18.18 -4.81
N ARG A 209 -16.02 -17.45 -5.27
CA ARG A 209 -17.34 -17.40 -4.60
C ARG A 209 -18.05 -18.76 -4.66
N GLY A 210 -18.13 -19.37 -5.84
CA GLY A 210 -18.76 -20.68 -6.02
C GLY A 210 -18.09 -21.79 -5.23
N GLN A 211 -16.81 -21.63 -4.91
CA GLN A 211 -16.04 -22.54 -4.06
C GLN A 211 -16.15 -22.22 -2.56
N GLY A 212 -16.87 -21.17 -2.15
CA GLY A 212 -16.98 -20.75 -0.76
C GLY A 212 -15.67 -20.23 -0.15
N VAL A 213 -14.72 -19.75 -0.97
CA VAL A 213 -13.41 -19.26 -0.50
C VAL A 213 -13.45 -17.77 -0.16
N LEU A 214 -14.15 -16.99 -0.99
CA LEU A 214 -14.21 -15.54 -0.91
C LEU A 214 -15.63 -15.06 -1.22
N GLU A 215 -16.07 -14.03 -0.52
CA GLU A 215 -17.29 -13.28 -0.80
C GLU A 215 -16.97 -11.78 -0.87
N THR A 216 -17.74 -11.02 -1.66
CA THR A 216 -17.67 -9.56 -1.66
C THR A 216 -19.06 -8.99 -1.47
N ARG A 217 -19.20 -8.04 -0.54
CA ARG A 217 -20.44 -7.29 -0.28
C ARG A 217 -20.15 -5.80 -0.47
N GLY A 218 -20.59 -5.24 -1.58
CA GLY A 218 -20.14 -3.93 -2.01
C GLY A 218 -18.62 -3.92 -2.23
N GLN A 219 -17.93 -3.04 -1.50
CA GLN A 219 -16.46 -2.91 -1.53
C GLN A 219 -15.74 -3.69 -0.41
N VAL A 220 -16.47 -4.50 0.37
CA VAL A 220 -15.89 -5.29 1.46
C VAL A 220 -15.61 -6.70 0.97
N PHE A 221 -14.37 -7.12 1.12
CA PHE A 221 -13.92 -8.49 0.87
C PHE A 221 -14.04 -9.31 2.16
N HIS A 222 -14.60 -10.52 2.04
CA HIS A 222 -14.73 -11.49 3.11
C HIS A 222 -14.05 -12.80 2.67
N ILE A 223 -12.93 -13.14 3.25
CA ILE A 223 -12.28 -14.43 3.08
C ILE A 223 -12.98 -15.43 3.99
N LEU A 224 -13.69 -16.38 3.40
CA LEU A 224 -14.46 -17.38 4.12
C LEU A 224 -13.62 -18.60 4.52
N ASP A 225 -12.62 -18.94 3.70
CA ASP A 225 -11.66 -20.00 3.97
C ASP A 225 -10.23 -19.49 3.76
N ARG A 226 -9.63 -19.00 4.86
CA ARG A 226 -8.30 -18.43 4.85
C ARG A 226 -7.22 -19.44 4.45
N ARG A 227 -7.28 -20.66 4.98
CA ARG A 227 -6.26 -21.67 4.68
C ARG A 227 -6.27 -22.03 3.19
N ARG A 228 -7.46 -22.10 2.62
CA ARG A 228 -7.61 -22.44 1.22
C ARG A 228 -7.15 -21.32 0.29
N ILE A 229 -7.47 -20.04 0.59
CA ILE A 229 -7.01 -18.91 -0.25
C ILE A 229 -5.49 -18.73 -0.15
N GLU A 230 -4.89 -18.86 1.04
CA GLU A 230 -3.43 -18.82 1.22
C GLU A 230 -2.74 -19.94 0.44
N LYS A 231 -3.30 -21.16 0.43
CA LYS A 231 -2.79 -22.27 -0.38
C LYS A 231 -2.93 -22.02 -1.89
N LEU A 232 -4.06 -21.49 -2.35
CA LEU A 232 -4.26 -21.10 -3.75
C LEU A 232 -3.28 -20.00 -4.19
N ALA A 233 -3.00 -19.07 -3.30
CA ALA A 233 -2.09 -17.96 -3.50
C ALA A 233 -0.61 -18.37 -3.44
N ASP A 234 -0.28 -19.54 -2.89
CA ASP A 234 1.07 -19.88 -2.44
C ASP A 234 1.64 -18.69 -1.63
N PHE A 235 0.86 -18.24 -0.62
CA PHE A 235 1.11 -17.00 0.11
C PHE A 235 2.09 -17.23 1.26
N ASP A 236 3.18 -16.49 1.22
CA ASP A 236 4.15 -16.35 2.31
C ASP A 236 4.38 -14.87 2.57
N ASP A 237 4.12 -14.43 3.79
CA ASP A 237 4.19 -13.03 4.23
C ASP A 237 5.62 -12.56 4.58
N ALA A 238 6.63 -13.42 4.47
CA ALA A 238 8.01 -13.12 4.88
C ALA A 238 8.59 -11.87 4.19
N TYR A 239 8.16 -11.57 2.95
CA TYR A 239 8.63 -10.38 2.21
C TYR A 239 8.10 -9.05 2.78
N LEU A 240 7.07 -9.08 3.61
CA LEU A 240 6.54 -7.91 4.32
C LEU A 240 7.37 -7.57 5.56
N LEU A 241 8.40 -8.37 5.87
CA LEU A 241 9.36 -8.19 6.96
C LEU A 241 8.71 -8.03 8.35
N GLU A 242 7.59 -8.71 8.56
CA GLU A 242 7.00 -8.74 9.90
C GLU A 242 7.95 -9.40 10.88
N ARG A 243 8.11 -8.77 12.04
CA ARG A 243 8.78 -9.41 13.15
C ARG A 243 7.86 -10.47 13.72
N LYS A 244 7.98 -11.71 13.27
CA LYS A 244 7.39 -12.83 14.02
C LYS A 244 7.99 -12.74 15.42
N ASN A 245 7.16 -12.59 16.45
CA ASN A 245 7.59 -12.82 17.82
C ASN A 245 8.21 -14.23 17.83
N ARG A 246 9.52 -14.31 17.66
CA ARG A 246 10.26 -15.52 17.94
C ARG A 246 10.28 -15.61 19.47
N THR A 247 9.24 -16.20 20.03
CA THR A 247 9.32 -16.83 21.34
C THR A 247 10.40 -17.89 21.21
N SER A 248 11.56 -17.57 21.76
CA SER A 248 12.66 -18.49 22.04
C SER A 248 12.18 -19.61 22.95
#